data_d77b1a4d58c57eb5c9fd82da8fc605a7
#
_entry.id   d77b1a4d58c57eb5c9fd82da8fc605a7
#
_cell.length_a   1.000
_cell.length_b   1.000
_cell.length_c   1.000
_cell.angle_alpha   90.00
_cell.angle_beta   90.00
_cell.angle_gamma   90.00
#
_symmetry.space_group_name_H-M   'P 1'
#
loop_
_entity.id
_entity.type
_entity.pdbx_description
1 polymer ?
#
loop_
_entity_poly.entity_id
_entity_poly.type
_entity_poly.pdbx_seq_one_letter_code
_entity_poly.pdbx_strand_id
1 'polypeptide(L)'
;MMTVTYFDNFRTVNDPKFFPVDMVLERIKNGASKELIEQLRAITDPEQQKDFKLNRLPLICFSGQFTRRAAVAFKKASGLAIMDWDDVQAENLRDLQTIIISEPYTYACWVSPRGGLKALIRIADAEKYKEQYEALLDYFNGLTIDYCQADKANKDIARGCFESYDPDLYINREAKPFQYYIKHERMEMPTYESKVELIPRILKWTASKNQYFQDGQRNHFILCFAGACCRFGIDQYDCLAFCDNQFLANDTSFSRKECEQTIANAYRFWQNQFGTAEFNSGKVVDTKTLMEIDVAPPAELFDTTQPAKDVVYGSSVIDRAIDLLENGLPYIEGIGIPMLDDLFKFRRGEITLLSGHGNHGKSSIMKYMMLCHAAIYGRKFAIFPPEDNPAELFYHDLVEILLGMECNPKNPYAPTKAKYERAFRWVSDHFFYIYPETESPTPAYIKQRFLELIIKEKVDGCIIDPFNQMDNDISRAGGRDDQYLSIVLGDFARFAAQNNVYFFILSHPKGGGKKTNGDNYPCPDVYDLAGGAMWNNKMWNILIYHRPLFYSTPQDPACELHAKKIKRKEVGKRGFIEFEYKYQKRRFLFNGNDPMERILGDLNLNAYLPT
;
A
#
# COMPACT_ATOMS: atom_id res chain seq x y z
N MET A 1 36.29 -0.89 -19.79
CA MET A 1 37.00 -1.17 -18.53
C MET A 1 36.63 -0.04 -17.55
N MET A 2 36.07 -0.39 -16.40
CA MET A 2 35.70 0.59 -15.34
C MET A 2 36.98 1.16 -14.73
N THR A 3 37.12 2.49 -14.81
CA THR A 3 38.31 3.21 -14.36
C THR A 3 37.94 4.20 -13.27
N VAL A 4 38.69 4.24 -12.20
CA VAL A 4 38.47 5.05 -11.00
C VAL A 4 39.64 6.00 -10.77
N THR A 5 39.43 7.02 -9.94
CA THR A 5 40.47 7.98 -9.59
C THR A 5 41.08 7.68 -8.23
N TYR A 6 42.39 7.63 -8.17
CA TYR A 6 43.19 7.32 -6.99
C TYR A 6 44.04 8.54 -6.59
N PHE A 7 44.10 8.82 -5.31
CA PHE A 7 44.94 9.86 -4.70
C PHE A 7 45.79 9.23 -3.61
N ASP A 8 47.04 9.66 -3.47
CA ASP A 8 47.98 9.10 -2.49
C ASP A 8 47.54 9.31 -1.02
N ASN A 9 46.78 10.37 -0.75
CA ASN A 9 46.10 10.61 0.53
C ASN A 9 44.97 11.64 0.35
N PHE A 10 44.25 11.93 1.45
CA PHE A 10 43.14 12.88 1.43
C PHE A 10 43.56 14.32 1.07
N ARG A 11 44.80 14.74 1.40
CA ARG A 11 45.29 16.09 1.14
C ARG A 11 45.74 16.29 -0.31
N THR A 12 46.03 15.21 -1.02
CA THR A 12 46.40 15.23 -2.45
C THR A 12 45.17 15.38 -3.30
N VAL A 13 44.79 16.60 -3.68
CA VAL A 13 43.55 16.87 -4.43
C VAL A 13 43.76 17.11 -5.92
N ASN A 14 45.00 17.46 -6.35
CA ASN A 14 45.31 17.90 -7.72
C ASN A 14 46.25 16.97 -8.51
N ASP A 15 46.55 15.78 -7.96
CA ASP A 15 47.40 14.79 -8.62
C ASP A 15 46.66 13.45 -8.73
N PRO A 16 45.68 13.35 -9.63
CA PRO A 16 44.90 12.15 -9.82
C PRO A 16 45.65 11.07 -10.59
N LYS A 17 45.64 9.84 -10.11
CA LYS A 17 46.06 8.65 -10.83
C LYS A 17 44.81 7.85 -11.25
N PHE A 18 44.86 7.21 -12.42
CA PHE A 18 43.74 6.46 -12.94
C PHE A 18 44.06 4.98 -12.97
N PHE A 19 43.26 4.18 -12.25
CA PHE A 19 43.41 2.71 -12.20
C PHE A 19 42.13 2.00 -12.62
N PRO A 20 42.24 0.82 -13.26
CA PRO A 20 41.13 -0.10 -13.38
C PRO A 20 40.56 -0.43 -11.98
N VAL A 21 39.24 -0.55 -11.86
CA VAL A 21 38.60 -0.89 -10.58
C VAL A 21 39.11 -2.24 -10.04
N ASP A 22 39.30 -3.24 -10.89
CA ASP A 22 39.82 -4.55 -10.50
C ASP A 22 41.20 -4.44 -9.83
N MET A 23 42.09 -3.58 -10.35
CA MET A 23 43.42 -3.35 -9.76
C MET A 23 43.31 -2.78 -8.33
N VAL A 24 42.37 -1.87 -8.11
CA VAL A 24 42.13 -1.29 -6.78
C VAL A 24 41.56 -2.34 -5.82
N LEU A 25 40.62 -3.16 -6.27
CA LEU A 25 40.04 -4.24 -5.46
C LEU A 25 41.10 -5.33 -5.13
N GLU A 26 41.99 -5.65 -6.07
CA GLU A 26 43.12 -6.55 -5.81
C GLU A 26 44.10 -5.97 -4.78
N ARG A 27 44.37 -4.65 -4.80
CA ARG A 27 45.18 -3.97 -3.80
C ARG A 27 44.58 -4.09 -2.40
N ILE A 28 43.25 -3.92 -2.27
CA ILE A 28 42.52 -4.06 -1.00
C ILE A 28 42.62 -5.52 -0.52
N LYS A 29 42.37 -6.49 -1.40
CA LYS A 29 42.38 -7.92 -1.08
C LYS A 29 43.78 -8.43 -0.70
N ASN A 30 44.79 -8.03 -1.45
CA ASN A 30 46.18 -8.52 -1.28
C ASN A 30 46.96 -7.69 -0.25
N GLY A 31 46.38 -6.67 0.34
CA GLY A 31 46.96 -5.94 1.47
C GLY A 31 48.01 -4.90 1.10
N ALA A 32 47.89 -4.20 -0.04
CA ALA A 32 48.80 -3.13 -0.40
C ALA A 32 48.92 -2.02 0.68
N SER A 33 47.83 -1.80 1.45
CA SER A 33 47.84 -0.88 2.61
C SER A 33 47.73 -1.61 3.96
N LYS A 34 48.03 -2.90 4.05
CA LYS A 34 47.83 -3.74 5.24
C LYS A 34 48.49 -3.14 6.48
N GLU A 35 49.77 -2.81 6.40
CA GLU A 35 50.53 -2.24 7.54
C GLU A 35 49.92 -0.92 8.04
N LEU A 36 49.47 -0.05 7.12
CA LEU A 36 48.80 1.22 7.48
C LEU A 36 47.44 0.98 8.16
N ILE A 37 46.69 -0.03 7.71
CA ILE A 37 45.40 -0.39 8.30
C ILE A 37 45.58 -1.00 9.70
N GLU A 38 46.58 -1.85 9.91
CA GLU A 38 46.92 -2.41 11.22
C GLU A 38 47.33 -1.32 12.20
N GLN A 39 48.19 -0.37 11.77
CA GLN A 39 48.55 0.79 12.56
C GLN A 39 47.33 1.65 12.90
N LEU A 40 46.47 1.95 11.94
CA LEU A 40 45.22 2.69 12.15
C LEU A 40 44.32 2.04 13.21
N ARG A 41 44.13 0.72 13.12
CA ARG A 41 43.28 -0.04 14.04
C ARG A 41 43.87 -0.14 15.46
N ALA A 42 45.20 0.02 15.62
CA ALA A 42 45.86 0.04 16.91
C ALA A 42 45.75 1.42 17.64
N ILE A 43 45.36 2.49 16.91
CA ILE A 43 45.17 3.82 17.52
C ILE A 43 43.80 3.83 18.22
N THR A 44 43.80 4.10 19.52
CA THR A 44 42.57 4.15 20.34
C THR A 44 41.97 5.56 20.44
N ASP A 45 42.79 6.62 20.25
CA ASP A 45 42.31 7.99 20.25
C ASP A 45 41.62 8.36 18.91
N PRO A 46 40.36 8.79 18.93
CA PRO A 46 39.61 9.07 17.70
C PRO A 46 40.16 10.20 16.83
N GLU A 47 40.74 11.24 17.46
CA GLU A 47 41.32 12.38 16.73
C GLU A 47 42.65 12.00 16.07
N GLN A 48 43.51 11.25 16.74
CA GLN A 48 44.73 10.70 16.16
C GLN A 48 44.41 9.71 15.04
N GLN A 49 43.40 8.85 15.22
CA GLN A 49 42.96 7.93 14.22
C GLN A 49 42.46 8.63 12.94
N LYS A 50 41.71 9.72 13.13
CA LYS A 50 41.22 10.56 12.03
C LYS A 50 42.37 11.25 11.30
N ASP A 51 43.33 11.85 12.04
CA ASP A 51 44.51 12.51 11.44
C ASP A 51 45.40 11.53 10.69
N PHE A 52 45.64 10.34 11.25
CA PHE A 52 46.36 9.25 10.59
C PHE A 52 45.71 8.86 9.26
N LYS A 53 44.38 8.63 9.26
CA LYS A 53 43.59 8.28 8.10
C LYS A 53 43.69 9.32 6.98
N LEU A 54 43.58 10.60 7.32
CA LEU A 54 43.61 11.72 6.37
C LEU A 54 45.02 11.93 5.73
N ASN A 55 46.06 11.64 6.47
CA ASN A 55 47.42 11.94 6.04
C ASN A 55 48.15 10.73 5.41
N ARG A 56 47.75 9.48 5.74
CA ARG A 56 48.52 8.29 5.42
C ARG A 56 47.81 7.34 4.48
N LEU A 57 46.47 7.27 4.51
CA LEU A 57 45.74 6.32 3.67
C LEU A 57 45.45 6.87 2.28
N PRO A 58 45.66 6.04 1.24
CA PRO A 58 45.20 6.36 -0.10
C PRO A 58 43.68 6.53 -0.15
N LEU A 59 43.24 7.35 -1.11
CA LEU A 59 41.83 7.69 -1.31
C LEU A 59 41.40 7.42 -2.75
N ILE A 60 40.26 6.75 -2.92
CA ILE A 60 39.73 6.35 -4.21
C ILE A 60 38.36 7.01 -4.44
N CYS A 61 38.17 7.67 -5.57
CA CYS A 61 36.84 8.07 -6.05
C CYS A 61 36.33 6.99 -7.01
N PHE A 62 35.49 6.10 -6.50
CA PHE A 62 34.99 4.94 -7.25
C PHE A 62 33.94 5.31 -8.30
N SER A 63 33.30 6.47 -8.20
CA SER A 63 32.28 6.94 -9.13
C SER A 63 32.79 7.27 -10.54
N GLY A 64 34.12 7.52 -10.68
CA GLY A 64 34.68 7.78 -12.01
C GLY A 64 36.04 8.46 -12.03
N GLN A 65 36.31 9.12 -13.15
CA GLN A 65 37.54 9.83 -13.43
C GLN A 65 37.36 11.35 -13.17
N PHE A 66 38.26 11.90 -12.39
CA PHE A 66 38.29 13.32 -12.02
C PHE A 66 39.67 13.95 -12.29
N THR A 67 39.74 15.18 -12.82
CA THR A 67 41.00 15.90 -12.98
C THR A 67 41.52 16.48 -11.66
N ARG A 68 40.64 16.65 -10.70
CA ARG A 68 40.93 16.97 -9.29
C ARG A 68 39.74 16.48 -8.46
N ARG A 69 39.90 16.30 -7.16
CA ARG A 69 38.82 15.82 -6.29
C ARG A 69 37.76 16.89 -6.04
N ALA A 70 36.91 17.13 -7.02
CA ALA A 70 35.76 18.04 -6.97
C ALA A 70 34.72 17.60 -8.01
N ALA A 71 33.43 17.70 -7.70
CA ALA A 71 32.34 17.31 -8.60
C ALA A 71 32.41 18.02 -9.97
N VAL A 72 32.78 19.31 -9.98
CA VAL A 72 32.94 20.10 -11.21
C VAL A 72 34.11 19.62 -12.11
N ALA A 73 35.01 18.78 -11.59
CA ALA A 73 36.17 18.22 -12.31
C ALA A 73 35.92 16.78 -12.80
N PHE A 74 34.67 16.31 -12.75
CA PHE A 74 34.24 15.01 -13.25
C PHE A 74 34.43 14.92 -14.76
N LYS A 75 34.98 13.82 -15.26
CA LYS A 75 35.26 13.58 -16.69
C LYS A 75 34.50 12.40 -17.26
N LYS A 76 34.51 11.26 -16.55
CA LYS A 76 33.95 10.03 -17.05
C LYS A 76 33.50 9.14 -15.89
N ALA A 77 32.30 8.60 -16.00
CA ALA A 77 31.76 7.67 -15.03
C ALA A 77 32.43 6.30 -15.07
N SER A 78 32.50 5.66 -13.92
CA SER A 78 32.84 4.22 -13.80
C SER A 78 31.61 3.32 -13.93
N GLY A 79 30.40 3.84 -13.67
CA GLY A 79 29.19 3.07 -13.52
C GLY A 79 29.03 2.43 -12.13
N LEU A 80 29.74 2.96 -11.13
CA LEU A 80 29.73 2.47 -9.75
C LEU A 80 29.37 3.58 -8.76
N ALA A 81 28.63 3.21 -7.72
CA ALA A 81 28.42 4.02 -6.53
C ALA A 81 29.00 3.30 -5.30
N ILE A 82 29.59 4.04 -4.38
CA ILE A 82 30.12 3.51 -3.11
C ILE A 82 29.10 3.72 -2.00
N MET A 83 28.72 2.66 -1.30
CA MET A 83 27.93 2.72 -0.08
C MET A 83 28.79 2.38 1.13
N ASP A 84 28.49 2.95 2.29
CA ASP A 84 29.31 2.88 3.50
C ASP A 84 28.41 2.71 4.74
N TRP A 85 28.70 1.71 5.58
CA TRP A 85 28.05 1.43 6.86
C TRP A 85 29.13 1.51 7.96
N ASP A 86 29.25 2.66 8.61
CA ASP A 86 30.36 2.94 9.54
C ASP A 86 30.13 2.39 10.96
N ASP A 87 28.91 2.40 11.49
CA ASP A 87 28.62 2.08 12.90
C ASP A 87 28.07 0.66 13.07
N VAL A 88 28.69 -0.33 12.43
CA VAL A 88 28.27 -1.73 12.50
C VAL A 88 28.83 -2.40 13.75
N GLN A 89 27.97 -3.03 14.55
CA GLN A 89 28.41 -3.88 15.67
C GLN A 89 29.16 -5.08 15.14
N ALA A 90 30.27 -5.44 15.78
CA ALA A 90 31.18 -6.50 15.29
C ALA A 90 30.47 -7.86 15.13
N GLU A 91 29.49 -8.17 15.98
CA GLU A 91 28.66 -9.37 15.93
C GLU A 91 27.73 -9.42 14.70
N ASN A 92 27.29 -8.25 14.22
CA ASN A 92 26.35 -8.13 13.11
C ASN A 92 27.03 -7.98 11.74
N LEU A 93 28.35 -7.84 11.71
CA LEU A 93 29.11 -7.52 10.50
C LEU A 93 28.93 -8.60 9.40
N ARG A 94 28.95 -9.88 9.78
CA ARG A 94 28.78 -11.01 8.85
C ARG A 94 27.37 -11.09 8.27
N ASP A 95 26.38 -10.88 9.11
CA ASP A 95 24.97 -10.93 8.68
C ASP A 95 24.66 -9.80 7.73
N LEU A 96 25.09 -8.58 8.08
CA LEU A 96 24.99 -7.42 7.21
C LEU A 96 25.72 -7.62 5.87
N GLN A 97 26.94 -8.16 5.90
CA GLN A 97 27.70 -8.51 4.69
C GLN A 97 26.92 -9.52 3.83
N THR A 98 26.34 -10.55 4.44
CA THR A 98 25.56 -11.56 3.73
C THR A 98 24.35 -10.96 3.03
N ILE A 99 23.62 -10.06 3.68
CA ILE A 99 22.49 -9.33 3.08
C ILE A 99 22.96 -8.53 1.86
N ILE A 100 24.04 -7.75 2.01
CA ILE A 100 24.52 -6.87 0.93
C ILE A 100 25.05 -7.66 -0.27
N ILE A 101 25.79 -8.74 -0.06
CA ILE A 101 26.34 -9.56 -1.16
C ILE A 101 25.29 -10.43 -1.85
N SER A 102 24.14 -10.69 -1.22
CA SER A 102 23.02 -11.41 -1.85
C SER A 102 22.30 -10.57 -2.89
N GLU A 103 22.50 -9.25 -2.86
CA GLU A 103 21.85 -8.33 -3.78
C GLU A 103 22.48 -8.36 -5.18
N PRO A 104 21.66 -8.45 -6.25
CA PRO A 104 22.16 -8.62 -7.62
C PRO A 104 22.93 -7.40 -8.14
N TYR A 105 22.85 -6.27 -7.46
CA TYR A 105 23.46 -5.00 -7.83
C TYR A 105 24.86 -4.81 -7.20
N THR A 106 25.21 -5.62 -6.21
CA THR A 106 26.46 -5.52 -5.48
C THR A 106 27.63 -6.05 -6.29
N TYR A 107 28.52 -5.15 -6.72
CA TYR A 107 29.72 -5.46 -7.48
C TYR A 107 30.87 -5.93 -6.60
N ALA A 108 31.09 -5.28 -5.45
CA ALA A 108 32.10 -5.68 -4.47
C ALA A 108 31.69 -5.26 -3.05
N CYS A 109 32.16 -6.00 -2.04
CA CYS A 109 31.92 -5.70 -0.63
C CYS A 109 33.13 -6.07 0.21
N TRP A 110 33.52 -5.16 1.16
CA TRP A 110 34.70 -5.38 2.03
C TRP A 110 34.59 -4.60 3.33
N VAL A 111 35.41 -5.02 4.30
CA VAL A 111 35.51 -4.36 5.60
C VAL A 111 36.29 -3.04 5.48
N SER A 112 35.73 -1.96 6.03
CA SER A 112 36.33 -0.63 6.01
C SER A 112 37.58 -0.52 6.89
N PRO A 113 38.41 0.52 6.74
CA PRO A 113 39.60 0.70 7.58
C PRO A 113 39.35 0.66 9.09
N ARG A 114 38.15 1.10 9.56
CA ARG A 114 37.76 1.11 10.98
C ARG A 114 36.83 -0.02 11.40
N GLY A 115 36.58 -1.01 10.55
CA GLY A 115 35.77 -2.18 10.87
C GLY A 115 34.29 -2.11 10.46
N GLY A 116 33.83 -1.02 9.86
CA GLY A 116 32.51 -0.98 9.20
C GLY A 116 32.52 -1.71 7.86
N LEU A 117 31.47 -1.59 7.07
CA LEU A 117 31.31 -2.28 5.78
C LEU A 117 31.22 -1.29 4.62
N LYS A 118 31.79 -1.64 3.48
CA LYS A 118 31.72 -0.88 2.25
C LYS A 118 31.29 -1.75 1.10
N ALA A 119 30.44 -1.22 0.22
CA ALA A 119 30.02 -1.90 -0.99
C ALA A 119 30.06 -1.00 -2.21
N LEU A 120 30.50 -1.55 -3.33
CA LEU A 120 30.35 -0.96 -4.66
C LEU A 120 29.10 -1.52 -5.30
N ILE A 121 28.21 -0.64 -5.71
CA ILE A 121 26.97 -0.97 -6.37
C ILE A 121 27.04 -0.49 -7.82
N ARG A 122 26.67 -1.34 -8.78
CA ARG A 122 26.53 -0.92 -10.17
C ARG A 122 25.32 -0.01 -10.34
N ILE A 123 25.49 1.11 -11.04
CA ILE A 123 24.43 2.06 -11.37
C ILE A 123 24.23 2.14 -12.88
N ALA A 124 22.99 2.39 -13.30
CA ALA A 124 22.61 2.39 -14.71
C ALA A 124 22.93 3.70 -15.43
N ASP A 125 22.83 4.84 -14.72
CA ASP A 125 23.00 6.17 -15.31
C ASP A 125 23.79 7.08 -14.38
N ALA A 126 25.01 7.36 -14.75
CA ALA A 126 25.89 8.21 -13.94
C ALA A 126 25.54 9.71 -14.04
N GLU A 127 24.75 10.14 -15.01
CA GLU A 127 24.29 11.53 -15.09
C GLU A 127 23.25 11.80 -13.99
N LYS A 128 22.55 10.75 -13.55
CA LYS A 128 21.60 10.77 -12.42
C LYS A 128 22.22 10.20 -11.13
N TYR A 129 23.53 10.33 -10.95
CA TYR A 129 24.24 9.72 -9.81
C TYR A 129 23.60 10.04 -8.46
N LYS A 130 23.26 11.30 -8.23
CA LYS A 130 22.69 11.76 -6.96
C LYS A 130 21.31 11.17 -6.70
N GLU A 131 20.46 11.18 -7.72
CA GLU A 131 19.10 10.66 -7.69
C GLU A 131 19.08 9.14 -7.55
N GLN A 132 20.00 8.44 -8.24
CA GLN A 132 20.19 6.99 -8.06
C GLN A 132 20.76 6.66 -6.69
N TYR A 133 21.68 7.46 -6.18
CA TYR A 133 22.22 7.24 -4.83
C TYR A 133 21.14 7.41 -3.74
N GLU A 134 20.23 8.34 -3.87
CA GLU A 134 19.07 8.46 -2.98
C GLU A 134 18.17 7.21 -3.03
N ALA A 135 17.91 6.68 -4.21
CA ALA A 135 17.14 5.44 -4.36
C ALA A 135 17.89 4.23 -3.78
N LEU A 136 19.22 4.17 -3.92
CA LEU A 136 20.07 3.14 -3.30
C LEU A 136 20.03 3.20 -1.78
N LEU A 137 20.06 4.41 -1.19
CA LEU A 137 19.93 4.59 0.26
C LEU A 137 18.60 4.04 0.77
N ASP A 138 17.49 4.41 0.10
CA ASP A 138 16.16 3.94 0.49
C ASP A 138 16.05 2.40 0.34
N TYR A 139 16.62 1.85 -0.72
CA TYR A 139 16.62 0.41 -1.00
C TYR A 139 17.42 -0.37 0.04
N PHE A 140 18.72 -0.06 0.21
CA PHE A 140 19.59 -0.80 1.12
C PHE A 140 19.25 -0.54 2.59
N ASN A 141 18.85 0.66 2.98
CA ASN A 141 18.38 0.94 4.34
C ASN A 141 17.10 0.16 4.69
N GLY A 142 16.24 -0.13 3.69
CA GLY A 142 15.10 -1.02 3.87
C GLY A 142 15.50 -2.46 4.15
N LEU A 143 16.60 -2.94 3.55
CA LEU A 143 17.12 -4.29 3.75
C LEU A 143 17.93 -4.44 5.06
N THR A 144 18.58 -3.35 5.50
CA THR A 144 19.52 -3.35 6.63
C THR A 144 18.98 -2.62 7.87
N ILE A 145 17.65 -2.46 7.94
CA ILE A 145 16.97 -1.66 8.97
C ILE A 145 17.28 -2.11 10.41
N ASP A 146 17.45 -3.42 10.59
CA ASP A 146 17.72 -4.03 11.90
C ASP A 146 19.19 -3.98 12.33
N TYR A 147 20.08 -3.51 11.46
CA TYR A 147 21.53 -3.50 11.68
C TYR A 147 22.12 -2.09 11.73
N CYS A 148 22.17 -1.41 10.59
CA CYS A 148 22.80 -0.11 10.45
C CYS A 148 22.33 0.61 9.19
N GLN A 149 22.21 1.93 9.22
CA GLN A 149 21.90 2.73 8.04
C GLN A 149 23.18 3.12 7.28
N ALA A 150 23.10 3.12 5.94
CA ALA A 150 24.18 3.58 5.08
C ALA A 150 24.40 5.11 5.19
N ASP A 151 25.65 5.54 5.05
CA ASP A 151 26.02 6.97 5.12
C ASP A 151 25.45 7.76 3.93
N LYS A 152 24.72 8.83 4.24
CA LYS A 152 24.12 9.75 3.26
C LYS A 152 25.15 10.64 2.54
N ALA A 153 26.36 10.76 3.07
CA ALA A 153 27.37 11.67 2.55
C ALA A 153 27.92 11.26 1.17
N ASN A 154 27.84 9.99 0.80
CA ASN A 154 28.33 9.47 -0.48
C ASN A 154 27.46 9.83 -1.69
N LYS A 155 26.38 10.61 -1.52
CA LYS A 155 25.62 11.24 -2.62
C LYS A 155 26.44 12.26 -3.43
N ASP A 156 27.56 12.73 -2.88
CA ASP A 156 28.53 13.55 -3.63
C ASP A 156 29.37 12.63 -4.52
N ILE A 157 29.26 12.81 -5.84
CA ILE A 157 29.98 12.02 -6.84
C ILE A 157 31.51 12.08 -6.67
N ALA A 158 32.05 13.16 -6.11
CA ALA A 158 33.49 13.33 -5.86
C ALA A 158 33.94 12.78 -4.49
N ARG A 159 33.02 12.12 -3.76
CA ARG A 159 33.35 11.54 -2.44
C ARG A 159 34.40 10.45 -2.57
N GLY A 160 35.48 10.58 -1.80
CA GLY A 160 36.58 9.60 -1.76
C GLY A 160 36.35 8.54 -0.70
N CYS A 161 36.67 7.32 -1.03
CA CYS A 161 36.72 6.14 -0.17
C CYS A 161 38.16 5.83 0.18
N PHE A 162 38.51 5.68 1.45
CA PHE A 162 39.87 5.30 1.86
C PHE A 162 40.15 3.85 1.52
N GLU A 163 41.36 3.54 1.02
CA GLU A 163 41.82 2.19 0.76
C GLU A 163 41.83 1.41 2.08
N SER A 164 41.45 0.11 2.00
CA SER A 164 41.33 -0.79 3.15
C SER A 164 42.21 -2.02 2.96
N TYR A 165 42.12 -2.95 3.90
CA TYR A 165 42.64 -4.31 3.79
C TYR A 165 41.57 -5.29 4.23
N ASP A 166 41.18 -6.18 3.31
CA ASP A 166 40.24 -7.27 3.56
C ASP A 166 40.56 -8.45 2.62
N PRO A 167 41.17 -9.54 3.15
CA PRO A 167 41.50 -10.72 2.34
C PRO A 167 40.26 -11.48 1.86
N ASP A 168 39.12 -11.30 2.55
CA ASP A 168 37.85 -11.95 2.23
C ASP A 168 36.94 -11.06 1.36
N LEU A 169 37.49 -10.01 0.75
CA LEU A 169 36.78 -9.08 -0.13
C LEU A 169 35.98 -9.87 -1.20
N TYR A 170 34.67 -9.60 -1.25
CA TYR A 170 33.73 -10.17 -2.23
C TYR A 170 33.76 -9.38 -3.54
N ILE A 171 33.72 -10.08 -4.69
CA ILE A 171 33.62 -9.47 -6.03
C ILE A 171 32.62 -10.28 -6.86
N ASN A 172 31.64 -9.57 -7.45
CA ASN A 172 30.70 -10.08 -8.43
C ASN A 172 30.78 -9.25 -9.73
N ARG A 173 31.49 -9.77 -10.74
CA ARG A 173 31.65 -9.09 -12.04
C ARG A 173 30.36 -9.08 -12.87
N GLU A 174 29.43 -9.99 -12.57
CA GLU A 174 28.11 -10.13 -13.22
C GLU A 174 27.02 -9.28 -12.54
N ALA A 175 27.39 -8.42 -11.59
CA ALA A 175 26.44 -7.56 -10.90
C ALA A 175 25.61 -6.73 -11.90
N LYS A 176 24.29 -6.70 -11.69
CA LYS A 176 23.37 -5.96 -12.54
C LYS A 176 23.39 -4.46 -12.19
N PRO A 177 23.20 -3.56 -13.16
CA PRO A 177 23.07 -2.14 -12.83
C PRO A 177 21.74 -1.87 -12.11
N PHE A 178 21.80 -1.08 -11.05
CA PHE A 178 20.63 -0.57 -10.33
C PHE A 178 19.96 0.50 -11.19
N GLN A 179 18.68 0.30 -11.52
CA GLN A 179 17.96 1.07 -12.53
C GLN A 179 17.04 2.15 -11.95
N TYR A 180 16.91 2.23 -10.62
CA TYR A 180 15.97 3.13 -9.99
C TYR A 180 16.65 4.46 -9.58
N TYR A 181 15.88 5.55 -9.64
CA TYR A 181 16.30 6.89 -9.18
C TYR A 181 15.12 7.64 -8.55
N ILE A 182 15.41 8.59 -7.67
CA ILE A 182 14.40 9.46 -7.08
C ILE A 182 14.24 10.70 -7.96
N LYS A 183 13.04 10.91 -8.50
CA LYS A 183 12.66 12.15 -9.16
C LYS A 183 12.08 13.11 -8.13
N HIS A 184 12.72 14.27 -8.00
CA HIS A 184 12.21 15.38 -7.21
C HIS A 184 11.33 16.25 -8.09
N GLU A 185 10.04 16.32 -7.80
CA GLU A 185 9.12 17.26 -8.43
C GLU A 185 8.67 18.27 -7.37
N ARG A 186 8.95 19.54 -7.63
CA ARG A 186 8.33 20.62 -6.89
C ARG A 186 6.92 20.80 -7.42
N MET A 187 5.98 20.15 -6.77
CA MET A 187 4.56 20.41 -6.99
C MET A 187 4.13 21.54 -6.07
N GLU A 188 3.68 22.65 -6.65
CA GLU A 188 2.78 23.53 -5.95
C GLU A 188 1.48 22.75 -5.80
N MET A 189 1.27 22.17 -4.62
CA MET A 189 -0.03 21.55 -4.31
C MET A 189 -1.05 22.65 -4.30
N PRO A 190 -2.05 22.64 -5.19
CA PRO A 190 -3.23 23.44 -4.97
C PRO A 190 -3.79 22.96 -3.62
N THR A 191 -3.79 23.85 -2.63
CA THR A 191 -4.55 23.62 -1.42
C THR A 191 -6.00 23.51 -1.85
N TYR A 192 -6.54 22.29 -1.93
CA TYR A 192 -7.96 22.04 -1.95
C TYR A 192 -8.49 22.40 -0.55
N GLU A 193 -8.53 23.70 -0.28
CA GLU A 193 -9.40 24.22 0.75
C GLU A 193 -10.82 23.93 0.27
N SER A 194 -11.59 23.25 1.10
CA SER A 194 -13.02 23.10 0.82
C SER A 194 -13.59 24.51 0.56
N LYS A 195 -14.51 24.66 -0.37
CA LYS A 195 -15.16 25.95 -0.65
C LYS A 195 -15.66 26.64 0.61
N VAL A 196 -15.97 25.87 1.64
CA VAL A 196 -16.41 26.32 2.97
C VAL A 196 -15.29 27.02 3.75
N GLU A 197 -14.01 26.61 3.59
CA GLU A 197 -12.85 27.23 4.26
C GLU A 197 -12.31 28.43 3.48
N LEU A 198 -12.54 28.47 2.17
CA LEU A 198 -12.08 29.54 1.30
C LEU A 198 -12.88 30.84 1.52
N ILE A 199 -14.20 30.76 1.71
CA ILE A 199 -15.08 31.93 1.90
C ILE A 199 -14.69 32.80 3.11
N PRO A 200 -14.41 32.23 4.32
CA PRO A 200 -13.93 33.02 5.45
C PRO A 200 -12.58 33.71 5.21
N ARG A 201 -11.70 33.13 4.41
CA ARG A 201 -10.42 33.75 4.02
C ARG A 201 -10.63 34.91 3.06
N ILE A 202 -11.52 34.75 2.08
CA ILE A 202 -11.93 35.84 1.17
C ILE A 202 -12.53 36.98 1.96
N LEU A 203 -13.35 36.69 2.97
CA LEU A 203 -13.93 37.70 3.86
C LEU A 203 -12.84 38.49 4.61
N LYS A 204 -11.88 37.78 5.23
CA LYS A 204 -10.73 38.43 5.92
C LYS A 204 -9.89 39.25 4.95
N TRP A 205 -9.66 38.75 3.74
CA TRP A 205 -8.92 39.49 2.71
C TRP A 205 -9.69 40.74 2.26
N THR A 206 -11.01 40.68 2.10
CA THR A 206 -11.85 41.83 1.77
C THR A 206 -11.79 42.88 2.88
N ALA A 207 -11.89 42.45 4.15
CA ALA A 207 -11.74 43.34 5.31
C ALA A 207 -10.34 43.97 5.38
N SER A 208 -9.27 43.28 4.99
CA SER A 208 -7.90 43.83 4.95
C SER A 208 -7.73 44.97 3.93
N LYS A 209 -8.70 45.14 3.01
CA LYS A 209 -8.78 46.24 2.05
C LYS A 209 -9.63 47.41 2.55
N ASN A 210 -9.90 47.48 3.87
CA ASN A 210 -10.78 48.46 4.51
C ASN A 210 -12.23 48.44 4.00
N GLN A 211 -12.70 47.27 3.55
CA GLN A 211 -14.07 47.04 3.10
C GLN A 211 -14.81 46.28 4.21
N TYR A 212 -15.84 46.87 4.79
CA TYR A 212 -16.64 46.31 5.88
C TYR A 212 -18.13 46.40 5.60
N PHE A 213 -18.91 45.42 6.07
CA PHE A 213 -20.34 45.42 5.99
C PHE A 213 -20.92 46.38 7.07
N GLN A 214 -21.17 47.63 6.70
CA GLN A 214 -21.63 48.68 7.61
C GLN A 214 -22.58 49.66 6.90
N ASP A 215 -23.33 50.41 7.67
CA ASP A 215 -24.29 51.40 7.13
C ASP A 215 -23.65 52.34 6.10
N GLY A 216 -24.36 52.54 4.99
CA GLY A 216 -23.93 53.37 3.87
C GLY A 216 -22.91 52.70 2.93
N GLN A 217 -22.34 51.54 3.29
CA GLN A 217 -21.33 50.82 2.47
C GLN A 217 -21.73 49.39 2.15
N ARG A 218 -22.89 48.87 2.60
CA ARG A 218 -23.31 47.49 2.47
C ARG A 218 -23.26 46.97 1.04
N ASN A 219 -23.87 47.66 0.10
CA ASN A 219 -23.88 47.30 -1.32
C ASN A 219 -22.47 47.23 -1.91
N HIS A 220 -21.62 48.23 -1.58
CA HIS A 220 -20.25 48.25 -2.05
C HIS A 220 -19.44 47.10 -1.48
N PHE A 221 -19.60 46.79 -0.19
CA PHE A 221 -18.98 45.65 0.45
C PHE A 221 -19.40 44.33 -0.23
N ILE A 222 -20.71 44.08 -0.41
CA ILE A 222 -21.23 42.88 -1.07
C ILE A 222 -20.72 42.78 -2.50
N LEU A 223 -20.65 43.90 -3.24
CA LEU A 223 -20.08 43.90 -4.60
C LEU A 223 -18.60 43.46 -4.61
N CYS A 224 -17.78 44.00 -3.71
CA CYS A 224 -16.36 43.67 -3.59
C CYS A 224 -16.15 42.22 -3.15
N PHE A 225 -16.91 41.78 -2.15
CA PHE A 225 -16.85 40.42 -1.61
C PHE A 225 -17.28 39.38 -2.65
N ALA A 226 -18.41 39.58 -3.32
CA ALA A 226 -18.94 38.72 -4.37
C ALA A 226 -17.99 38.65 -5.59
N GLY A 227 -17.40 39.79 -5.97
CA GLY A 227 -16.39 39.85 -7.03
C GLY A 227 -15.13 39.11 -6.67
N ALA A 228 -14.72 39.11 -5.40
CA ALA A 228 -13.64 38.26 -4.91
C ALA A 228 -14.05 36.80 -4.94
N CYS A 229 -15.21 36.42 -4.40
CA CYS A 229 -15.71 35.04 -4.46
C CYS A 229 -15.75 34.51 -5.89
N CYS A 230 -16.24 35.28 -6.86
CA CYS A 230 -16.24 34.90 -8.27
C CYS A 230 -14.83 34.59 -8.77
N ARG A 231 -13.86 35.49 -8.54
CA ARG A 231 -12.47 35.27 -8.99
C ARG A 231 -11.78 34.08 -8.32
N PHE A 232 -12.14 33.76 -7.09
CA PHE A 232 -11.66 32.55 -6.38
C PHE A 232 -12.46 31.28 -6.70
N GLY A 233 -13.39 31.32 -7.68
CA GLY A 233 -14.13 30.15 -8.15
C GLY A 233 -15.23 29.65 -7.21
N ILE A 234 -15.71 30.50 -6.28
CA ILE A 234 -16.88 30.21 -5.46
C ILE A 234 -18.13 30.35 -6.32
N ASP A 235 -19.08 29.43 -6.22
CA ASP A 235 -20.33 29.49 -6.92
C ASP A 235 -21.22 30.67 -6.41
N GLN A 236 -21.99 31.26 -7.31
CA GLN A 236 -22.88 32.38 -6.96
C GLN A 236 -23.89 32.02 -5.85
N TYR A 237 -24.38 30.77 -5.87
CA TYR A 237 -25.31 30.27 -4.87
C TYR A 237 -24.65 30.15 -3.50
N ASP A 238 -23.42 29.59 -3.44
CA ASP A 238 -22.63 29.46 -2.21
C ASP A 238 -22.29 30.83 -1.61
N CYS A 239 -21.99 31.83 -2.47
CA CYS A 239 -21.75 33.21 -2.05
C CYS A 239 -23.02 33.85 -1.44
N LEU A 240 -24.19 33.66 -2.07
CA LEU A 240 -25.46 34.15 -1.57
C LEU A 240 -25.84 33.47 -0.25
N ALA A 241 -25.73 32.17 -0.16
CA ALA A 241 -26.01 31.40 1.05
C ALA A 241 -25.15 31.85 2.23
N PHE A 242 -23.85 32.15 1.97
CA PHE A 242 -22.98 32.73 3.00
C PHE A 242 -23.45 34.12 3.43
N CYS A 243 -23.82 34.99 2.50
CA CYS A 243 -24.31 36.33 2.82
C CYS A 243 -25.64 36.29 3.59
N ASP A 244 -26.57 35.40 3.24
CA ASP A 244 -27.81 35.15 3.97
C ASP A 244 -27.54 34.83 5.45
N ASN A 245 -26.60 33.92 5.72
CA ASN A 245 -26.28 33.46 7.07
C ASN A 245 -25.45 34.46 7.87
N GLN A 246 -24.51 35.14 7.23
CA GLN A 246 -23.53 35.98 7.93
C GLN A 246 -23.94 37.42 8.10
N PHE A 247 -24.67 37.99 7.14
CA PHE A 247 -25.01 39.42 7.11
C PHE A 247 -26.51 39.68 7.25
N LEU A 248 -27.33 38.97 6.47
CA LEU A 248 -28.78 39.28 6.43
C LEU A 248 -29.55 38.70 7.62
N ALA A 249 -29.05 37.63 8.25
CA ALA A 249 -29.67 37.08 9.44
C ALA A 249 -29.67 38.04 10.64
N ASN A 250 -28.73 39.00 10.66
CA ASN A 250 -28.51 39.94 11.76
C ASN A 250 -28.81 41.38 11.41
N ASP A 251 -29.20 41.71 10.16
CA ASP A 251 -29.49 43.05 9.70
C ASP A 251 -30.74 43.08 8.82
N THR A 252 -31.87 43.52 9.40
CA THR A 252 -33.17 43.63 8.72
C THR A 252 -33.30 44.88 7.84
N SER A 253 -32.33 45.78 7.89
CA SER A 253 -32.36 47.06 7.14
C SER A 253 -31.78 46.96 5.72
N PHE A 254 -31.10 45.80 5.40
CA PHE A 254 -30.62 45.51 4.06
C PHE A 254 -31.40 44.34 3.46
N SER A 255 -32.08 44.59 2.32
CA SER A 255 -32.99 43.60 1.78
C SER A 255 -32.24 42.44 1.08
N ARG A 256 -32.75 41.21 1.26
CA ARG A 256 -32.23 40.03 0.58
C ARG A 256 -32.23 40.19 -0.95
N LYS A 257 -33.27 40.80 -1.50
CA LYS A 257 -33.40 41.06 -2.95
C LYS A 257 -32.29 41.99 -3.47
N GLU A 258 -31.92 42.99 -2.68
CA GLU A 258 -30.84 43.92 -3.02
C GLU A 258 -29.47 43.23 -2.97
N CYS A 259 -29.24 42.39 -1.95
CA CYS A 259 -28.03 41.56 -1.83
C CYS A 259 -27.90 40.61 -3.03
N GLU A 260 -28.94 39.86 -3.38
CA GLU A 260 -28.99 38.94 -4.50
C GLU A 260 -28.70 39.64 -5.84
N GLN A 261 -29.30 40.81 -6.07
CA GLN A 261 -29.05 41.62 -7.28
C GLN A 261 -27.60 42.11 -7.35
N THR A 262 -27.02 42.50 -6.21
CA THR A 262 -25.64 42.98 -6.14
C THR A 262 -24.66 41.85 -6.42
N ILE A 263 -24.89 40.64 -5.86
CA ILE A 263 -24.11 39.45 -6.13
C ILE A 263 -24.20 39.06 -7.60
N ALA A 264 -25.41 39.03 -8.18
CA ALA A 264 -25.61 38.72 -9.59
C ALA A 264 -24.87 39.69 -10.53
N ASN A 265 -24.88 40.98 -10.20
CA ASN A 265 -24.13 42.00 -10.95
C ASN A 265 -22.61 41.79 -10.83
N ALA A 266 -22.11 41.47 -9.64
CA ALA A 266 -20.69 41.13 -9.43
C ALA A 266 -20.24 39.94 -10.27
N TYR A 267 -21.00 38.84 -10.21
CA TYR A 267 -20.68 37.64 -10.99
C TYR A 267 -20.73 37.87 -12.50
N ARG A 268 -21.70 38.66 -12.99
CA ARG A 268 -21.77 39.04 -14.41
C ARG A 268 -20.56 39.88 -14.82
N PHE A 269 -20.12 40.80 -13.98
CA PHE A 269 -19.00 41.69 -14.28
C PHE A 269 -17.66 40.94 -14.32
N TRP A 270 -17.42 40.01 -13.39
CA TRP A 270 -16.18 39.25 -13.28
C TRP A 270 -16.26 37.84 -13.87
N GLN A 271 -17.27 37.51 -14.66
CA GLN A 271 -17.50 36.17 -15.22
C GLN A 271 -16.29 35.61 -15.94
N ASN A 272 -15.57 36.44 -16.72
CA ASN A 272 -14.37 36.03 -17.45
C ASN A 272 -13.14 35.78 -16.55
N GLN A 273 -13.25 36.10 -15.27
CA GLN A 273 -12.21 35.90 -14.26
C GLN A 273 -12.60 34.83 -13.21
N PHE A 274 -13.66 34.06 -13.49
CA PHE A 274 -14.12 33.03 -12.56
C PHE A 274 -13.01 31.98 -12.33
N GLY A 275 -12.60 31.77 -11.05
CA GLY A 275 -11.59 30.81 -10.64
C GLY A 275 -10.15 31.14 -11.05
N THR A 276 -9.87 32.41 -11.44
CA THR A 276 -8.49 32.82 -11.84
C THR A 276 -7.63 33.32 -10.67
N ALA A 277 -8.21 33.53 -9.48
CA ALA A 277 -7.49 34.02 -8.30
C ALA A 277 -7.22 32.89 -7.32
N GLU A 278 -6.02 32.91 -6.74
CA GLU A 278 -5.59 31.99 -5.69
C GLU A 278 -4.91 32.77 -4.56
N PHE A 279 -5.03 32.30 -3.32
CA PHE A 279 -4.21 32.82 -2.25
C PHE A 279 -2.80 32.21 -2.36
N ASN A 280 -1.78 33.03 -2.56
CA ASN A 280 -0.38 32.60 -2.50
C ASN A 280 -0.04 32.08 -1.10
N SER A 281 -0.29 30.83 -0.87
CA SER A 281 0.19 30.05 0.27
C SER A 281 0.44 28.60 -0.15
N GLY A 282 0.99 28.43 -1.34
CA GLY A 282 1.49 27.13 -1.77
C GLY A 282 2.63 26.69 -0.84
N LYS A 283 2.40 25.74 0.05
CA LYS A 283 3.50 24.90 0.52
C LYS A 283 4.03 24.20 -0.71
N VAL A 284 5.24 24.57 -1.14
CA VAL A 284 6.01 23.78 -2.11
C VAL A 284 6.31 22.47 -1.41
N VAL A 285 5.61 21.42 -1.78
CA VAL A 285 5.90 20.06 -1.32
C VAL A 285 6.85 19.47 -2.34
N ASP A 286 8.05 19.11 -1.87
CA ASP A 286 9.00 18.33 -2.66
C ASP A 286 8.53 16.87 -2.63
N THR A 287 7.91 16.44 -3.72
CA THR A 287 7.45 15.05 -3.86
C THR A 287 8.57 14.19 -4.41
N LYS A 288 8.90 13.13 -3.69
CA LYS A 288 9.85 12.10 -4.13
C LYS A 288 9.09 10.99 -4.83
N THR A 289 9.40 10.75 -6.10
CA THR A 289 8.84 9.64 -6.87
C THR A 289 9.96 8.70 -7.29
N LEU A 290 9.85 7.42 -6.95
CA LEU A 290 10.76 6.40 -7.44
C LEU A 290 10.47 6.12 -8.92
N MET A 291 11.46 6.37 -9.76
CA MET A 291 11.40 6.16 -11.21
C MET A 291 12.38 5.07 -11.60
N GLU A 292 12.07 4.36 -12.68
CA GLU A 292 12.97 3.40 -13.31
C GLU A 292 13.62 4.02 -14.54
N ILE A 293 14.92 3.80 -14.71
CA ILE A 293 15.64 4.19 -15.92
C ILE A 293 15.30 3.15 -16.98
N ASP A 294 14.67 3.60 -18.05
CA ASP A 294 14.45 2.78 -19.22
C ASP A 294 15.80 2.61 -19.95
N VAL A 295 16.58 1.67 -19.47
CA VAL A 295 17.80 1.25 -20.15
C VAL A 295 17.37 0.30 -21.25
N ALA A 296 17.18 0.82 -22.45
CA ALA A 296 17.08 -0.05 -23.62
C ALA A 296 18.32 -0.95 -23.63
N PRO A 297 18.18 -2.26 -23.44
CA PRO A 297 19.33 -3.15 -23.50
C PRO A 297 19.97 -3.04 -24.88
N PRO A 298 21.31 -3.14 -25.00
CA PRO A 298 21.97 -3.17 -26.29
C PRO A 298 21.28 -4.21 -27.19
N ALA A 299 20.99 -3.84 -28.42
CA ALA A 299 20.29 -4.71 -29.38
C ALA A 299 20.93 -6.10 -29.57
N GLU A 300 22.17 -6.27 -29.15
CA GLU A 300 22.92 -7.52 -29.16
C GLU A 300 22.56 -8.50 -28.02
N LEU A 301 21.79 -8.05 -27.01
CA LEU A 301 21.36 -8.87 -25.87
C LEU A 301 19.96 -9.48 -26.02
N PHE A 302 19.24 -9.13 -27.09
CA PHE A 302 17.96 -9.78 -27.37
C PHE A 302 18.24 -11.05 -28.18
N ASP A 303 18.11 -12.19 -27.51
CA ASP A 303 17.85 -13.44 -28.21
C ASP A 303 16.47 -13.31 -28.88
N THR A 304 16.48 -12.90 -30.15
CA THR A 304 15.26 -12.73 -30.96
C THR A 304 14.51 -14.04 -31.16
N THR A 305 15.08 -15.17 -30.73
CA THR A 305 14.44 -16.49 -30.76
C THR A 305 13.59 -16.77 -29.53
N GLN A 306 13.76 -15.99 -28.44
CA GLN A 306 12.99 -16.13 -27.21
C GLN A 306 11.83 -15.10 -27.16
N PRO A 307 10.66 -15.48 -26.62
CA PRO A 307 9.57 -14.54 -26.37
C PRO A 307 10.02 -13.41 -25.43
N ALA A 308 9.56 -12.18 -25.67
CA ALA A 308 9.84 -11.07 -24.78
C ALA A 308 9.33 -11.39 -23.36
N LYS A 309 10.16 -11.13 -22.33
CA LYS A 309 9.82 -11.39 -20.94
C LYS A 309 8.51 -10.66 -20.56
N ASP A 310 7.66 -11.35 -19.81
CA ASP A 310 6.37 -10.84 -19.32
C ASP A 310 5.37 -10.45 -20.44
N VAL A 311 5.63 -10.87 -21.69
CA VAL A 311 4.71 -10.70 -22.82
C VAL A 311 4.05 -12.05 -23.15
N VAL A 312 2.72 -12.07 -23.15
CA VAL A 312 1.93 -13.23 -23.55
C VAL A 312 1.47 -13.03 -25.01
N TYR A 313 1.96 -13.86 -25.91
CA TYR A 313 1.53 -13.82 -27.32
C TYR A 313 0.20 -14.54 -27.49
N GLY A 314 -0.71 -14.00 -28.30
CA GLY A 314 -2.03 -14.58 -28.55
C GLY A 314 -1.94 -16.03 -29.05
N SER A 315 -0.95 -16.35 -29.90
CA SER A 315 -0.67 -17.71 -30.37
C SER A 315 -0.34 -18.71 -29.24
N SER A 316 0.26 -18.26 -28.14
CA SER A 316 0.60 -19.15 -27.00
C SER A 316 -0.58 -19.49 -26.10
N VAL A 317 -1.74 -18.86 -26.30
CA VAL A 317 -2.94 -19.04 -25.48
C VAL A 317 -4.15 -19.51 -26.31
N ILE A 318 -3.97 -19.79 -27.60
CA ILE A 318 -5.08 -20.13 -28.50
C ILE A 318 -5.86 -21.37 -28.02
N ASP A 319 -5.16 -22.43 -27.62
CA ASP A 319 -5.82 -23.67 -27.16
C ASP A 319 -6.66 -23.42 -25.89
N ARG A 320 -6.15 -22.60 -24.97
CA ARG A 320 -6.89 -22.18 -23.77
C ARG A 320 -8.09 -21.29 -24.11
N ALA A 321 -7.96 -20.46 -25.15
CA ALA A 321 -9.07 -19.63 -25.62
C ALA A 321 -10.17 -20.48 -26.29
N ILE A 322 -9.80 -21.55 -27.01
CA ILE A 322 -10.73 -22.53 -27.58
C ILE A 322 -11.42 -23.31 -26.45
N ASP A 323 -10.68 -23.76 -25.44
CA ASP A 323 -11.25 -24.41 -24.25
C ASP A 323 -12.28 -23.52 -23.55
N LEU A 324 -12.03 -22.21 -23.45
CA LEU A 324 -12.99 -21.24 -22.92
C LEU A 324 -14.27 -21.15 -23.79
N LEU A 325 -14.15 -21.31 -25.10
CA LEU A 325 -15.31 -21.31 -26.02
C LEU A 325 -16.16 -22.59 -25.82
N GLU A 326 -15.50 -23.75 -25.70
CA GLU A 326 -16.13 -25.05 -25.62
C GLU A 326 -16.70 -25.37 -24.24
N ASN A 327 -15.96 -25.04 -23.17
CA ASN A 327 -16.22 -25.43 -21.79
C ASN A 327 -16.61 -24.27 -20.86
N GLY A 328 -16.56 -23.03 -21.36
CA GLY A 328 -16.81 -21.83 -20.55
C GLY A 328 -15.63 -21.43 -19.67
N LEU A 329 -15.84 -20.43 -18.81
CA LEU A 329 -14.80 -19.94 -17.90
C LEU A 329 -14.61 -20.91 -16.72
N PRO A 330 -13.39 -21.46 -16.53
CA PRO A 330 -13.10 -22.26 -15.35
C PRO A 330 -13.06 -21.40 -14.09
N TYR A 331 -13.25 -22.03 -12.91
CA TYR A 331 -13.03 -21.42 -11.59
C TYR A 331 -14.04 -20.36 -11.17
N ILE A 332 -15.26 -20.38 -11.70
CA ILE A 332 -16.38 -19.58 -11.20
C ILE A 332 -17.35 -20.54 -10.51
N GLU A 333 -17.49 -20.37 -9.20
CA GLU A 333 -18.25 -21.28 -8.34
C GLU A 333 -19.35 -20.51 -7.60
N GLY A 334 -20.59 -20.95 -7.74
CA GLY A 334 -21.71 -20.52 -6.91
C GLY A 334 -21.74 -21.29 -5.59
N ILE A 335 -22.48 -20.82 -4.61
CA ILE A 335 -22.66 -21.52 -3.34
C ILE A 335 -23.98 -22.26 -3.23
N GLY A 336 -24.60 -22.52 -4.38
CA GLY A 336 -25.86 -23.31 -4.46
C GLY A 336 -27.10 -22.56 -4.00
N ILE A 337 -27.06 -21.25 -3.93
CA ILE A 337 -28.18 -20.36 -3.59
C ILE A 337 -28.49 -19.51 -4.84
N PRO A 338 -29.51 -19.88 -5.63
CA PRO A 338 -29.72 -19.32 -6.97
C PRO A 338 -29.76 -17.79 -7.00
N MET A 339 -30.48 -17.15 -6.09
CA MET A 339 -30.60 -15.70 -6.07
C MET A 339 -29.26 -15.01 -5.68
N LEU A 340 -28.43 -15.65 -4.86
CA LEU A 340 -27.11 -15.14 -4.52
C LEU A 340 -26.12 -15.43 -5.65
N ASP A 341 -26.18 -16.61 -6.25
CA ASP A 341 -25.32 -17.01 -7.37
C ASP A 341 -25.58 -16.16 -8.63
N ASP A 342 -26.81 -15.67 -8.81
CA ASP A 342 -27.17 -14.67 -9.83
C ASP A 342 -26.54 -13.28 -9.55
N LEU A 343 -26.41 -12.92 -8.27
CA LEU A 343 -25.83 -11.65 -7.85
C LEU A 343 -24.31 -11.69 -7.84
N PHE A 344 -23.74 -12.76 -7.26
CA PHE A 344 -22.30 -12.93 -7.07
C PHE A 344 -21.90 -14.40 -6.96
N LYS A 345 -20.87 -14.79 -7.71
CA LYS A 345 -20.18 -16.08 -7.63
C LYS A 345 -18.72 -15.87 -7.27
N PHE A 346 -18.14 -16.86 -6.64
CA PHE A 346 -16.72 -16.87 -6.29
C PHE A 346 -15.87 -17.09 -7.54
N ARG A 347 -14.84 -16.27 -7.72
CA ARG A 347 -13.86 -16.44 -8.78
C ARG A 347 -12.43 -16.32 -8.23
N ARG A 348 -11.58 -17.29 -8.57
CA ARG A 348 -10.16 -17.27 -8.19
C ARG A 348 -9.38 -16.18 -8.93
N GLY A 349 -8.33 -15.67 -8.29
CA GLY A 349 -7.47 -14.63 -8.84
C GLY A 349 -8.05 -13.22 -8.79
N GLU A 350 -9.21 -13.03 -8.16
CA GLU A 350 -9.86 -11.73 -7.99
C GLU A 350 -9.95 -11.33 -6.51
N ILE A 351 -9.87 -10.01 -6.25
CA ILE A 351 -10.11 -9.45 -4.92
C ILE A 351 -11.54 -8.90 -4.82
N THR A 352 -12.22 -9.25 -3.73
CA THR A 352 -13.60 -8.84 -3.45
C THR A 352 -13.67 -8.11 -2.12
N LEU A 353 -14.27 -6.93 -2.11
CA LEU A 353 -14.60 -6.19 -0.89
C LEU A 353 -15.98 -6.63 -0.40
N LEU A 354 -16.11 -6.93 0.89
CA LEU A 354 -17.38 -7.00 1.59
C LEU A 354 -17.42 -5.92 2.67
N SER A 355 -18.32 -4.95 2.54
CA SER A 355 -18.47 -3.85 3.49
C SER A 355 -19.89 -3.75 4.04
N GLY A 356 -20.12 -2.82 4.96
CA GLY A 356 -21.39 -2.57 5.64
C GLY A 356 -21.15 -1.99 7.02
N HIS A 357 -22.21 -1.50 7.66
CA HIS A 357 -22.09 -0.88 9.00
C HIS A 357 -21.52 -1.84 10.05
N GLY A 358 -20.89 -1.27 11.08
CA GLY A 358 -20.42 -2.03 12.24
C GLY A 358 -21.57 -2.83 12.89
N ASN A 359 -21.28 -4.04 13.36
CA ASN A 359 -22.21 -4.93 14.06
C ASN A 359 -23.43 -5.43 13.25
N HIS A 360 -23.55 -5.10 11.97
CA HIS A 360 -24.65 -5.63 11.12
C HIS A 360 -24.53 -7.13 10.81
N GLY A 361 -23.33 -7.75 10.95
CA GLY A 361 -23.13 -9.19 10.72
C GLY A 361 -22.39 -9.52 9.41
N LYS A 362 -21.49 -8.63 8.94
CA LYS A 362 -20.62 -8.89 7.77
C LYS A 362 -19.83 -10.19 7.90
N SER A 363 -19.17 -10.37 9.05
CA SER A 363 -18.42 -11.59 9.35
C SER A 363 -19.31 -12.83 9.36
N SER A 364 -20.56 -12.70 9.85
CA SER A 364 -21.52 -13.82 9.86
C SER A 364 -21.92 -14.26 8.47
N ILE A 365 -22.26 -13.34 7.56
CA ILE A 365 -22.60 -13.69 6.17
C ILE A 365 -21.37 -14.23 5.43
N MET A 366 -20.16 -13.69 5.71
CA MET A 366 -18.93 -14.22 5.12
C MET A 366 -18.65 -15.64 5.58
N LYS A 367 -18.69 -15.90 6.90
CA LYS A 367 -18.55 -17.26 7.47
C LYS A 367 -19.57 -18.24 6.88
N TYR A 368 -20.83 -17.82 6.73
CA TYR A 368 -21.88 -18.63 6.11
C TYR A 368 -21.59 -18.97 4.65
N MET A 369 -21.21 -17.98 3.83
CA MET A 369 -20.87 -18.20 2.43
C MET A 369 -19.67 -19.14 2.27
N MET A 370 -18.63 -18.96 3.10
CA MET A 370 -17.45 -19.84 3.10
C MET A 370 -17.80 -21.28 3.50
N LEU A 371 -18.65 -21.47 4.52
CA LEU A 371 -19.10 -22.79 4.94
C LEU A 371 -19.88 -23.50 3.83
N CYS A 372 -20.80 -22.79 3.13
CA CYS A 372 -21.47 -23.34 1.97
C CYS A 372 -20.48 -23.75 0.88
N HIS A 373 -19.53 -22.90 0.57
CA HIS A 373 -18.53 -23.14 -0.47
C HIS A 373 -17.59 -24.31 -0.11
N ALA A 374 -17.14 -24.37 1.16
CA ALA A 374 -16.37 -25.50 1.66
C ALA A 374 -17.15 -26.82 1.61
N ALA A 375 -18.42 -26.80 2.00
CA ALA A 375 -19.25 -28.00 2.02
C ALA A 375 -19.57 -28.55 0.61
N ILE A 376 -19.75 -27.66 -0.37
CA ILE A 376 -20.07 -28.06 -1.76
C ILE A 376 -18.83 -28.54 -2.52
N TYR A 377 -17.72 -27.81 -2.38
CA TYR A 377 -16.53 -27.99 -3.23
C TYR A 377 -15.28 -28.47 -2.49
N GLY A 378 -15.36 -28.70 -1.15
CA GLY A 378 -14.21 -29.07 -0.34
C GLY A 378 -13.17 -27.95 -0.24
N ARG A 379 -13.57 -26.67 -0.38
CA ARG A 379 -12.63 -25.53 -0.39
C ARG A 379 -12.12 -25.22 1.00
N LYS A 380 -10.85 -24.80 1.07
CA LYS A 380 -10.17 -24.44 2.29
C LYS A 380 -9.89 -22.93 2.35
N PHE A 381 -10.07 -22.35 3.52
CA PHE A 381 -9.96 -20.89 3.72
C PHE A 381 -8.99 -20.54 4.85
N ALA A 382 -8.08 -19.61 4.58
CA ALA A 382 -7.25 -18.98 5.60
C ALA A 382 -7.83 -17.62 5.96
N ILE A 383 -7.97 -17.34 7.25
CA ILE A 383 -8.67 -16.17 7.74
C ILE A 383 -7.81 -15.46 8.77
N PHE A 384 -7.66 -14.14 8.60
CA PHE A 384 -7.12 -13.23 9.61
C PHE A 384 -8.28 -12.45 10.23
N PRO A 385 -8.89 -12.94 11.34
CA PRO A 385 -10.02 -12.32 12.01
C PRO A 385 -9.60 -11.77 13.39
N PRO A 386 -8.85 -10.66 13.48
CA PRO A 386 -8.30 -10.16 14.75
C PRO A 386 -9.36 -9.79 15.78
N GLU A 387 -10.61 -9.56 15.38
CA GLU A 387 -11.72 -9.27 16.29
C GLU A 387 -12.36 -10.54 16.88
N ASP A 388 -12.11 -11.72 16.31
CA ASP A 388 -12.66 -13.02 16.74
C ASP A 388 -11.66 -13.78 17.62
N ASN A 389 -11.07 -13.15 18.61
CA ASN A 389 -10.14 -13.75 19.56
C ASN A 389 -10.86 -14.09 20.89
N PRO A 390 -10.63 -15.26 21.52
CA PRO A 390 -9.63 -16.28 21.14
C PRO A 390 -10.11 -17.26 20.05
N ALA A 391 -9.18 -18.02 19.48
CA ALA A 391 -9.41 -18.91 18.35
C ALA A 391 -10.52 -19.93 18.56
N GLU A 392 -10.69 -20.44 19.77
CA GLU A 392 -11.75 -21.39 20.09
C GLU A 392 -13.16 -20.80 19.88
N LEU A 393 -13.35 -19.50 20.08
CA LEU A 393 -14.64 -18.84 19.80
C LEU A 393 -14.88 -18.73 18.30
N PHE A 394 -13.86 -18.44 17.52
CA PHE A 394 -13.94 -18.42 16.06
C PHE A 394 -14.38 -19.78 15.49
N TYR A 395 -13.74 -20.87 15.93
CA TYR A 395 -14.09 -22.22 15.50
C TYR A 395 -15.46 -22.65 16.02
N HIS A 396 -15.79 -22.28 17.25
CA HIS A 396 -17.10 -22.54 17.85
C HIS A 396 -18.23 -21.90 17.04
N ASP A 397 -18.08 -20.65 16.63
CA ASP A 397 -19.00 -19.93 15.76
C ASP A 397 -19.24 -20.66 14.44
N LEU A 398 -18.17 -21.13 13.79
CA LEU A 398 -18.30 -21.90 12.54
C LEU A 398 -19.05 -23.21 12.76
N VAL A 399 -18.81 -23.88 13.88
CA VAL A 399 -19.55 -25.12 14.23
C VAL A 399 -21.03 -24.85 14.48
N GLU A 400 -21.39 -23.78 15.17
CA GLU A 400 -22.78 -23.39 15.39
C GLU A 400 -23.52 -23.09 14.09
N ILE A 401 -22.88 -22.35 13.18
CA ILE A 401 -23.43 -22.08 11.84
C ILE A 401 -23.57 -23.38 11.05
N LEU A 402 -22.55 -24.25 11.07
CA LEU A 402 -22.57 -25.54 10.38
C LEU A 402 -23.67 -26.46 10.90
N LEU A 403 -23.86 -26.55 12.21
CA LEU A 403 -24.89 -27.39 12.82
C LEU A 403 -26.29 -26.74 12.82
N GLY A 404 -26.36 -25.40 12.65
CA GLY A 404 -27.59 -24.61 12.67
C GLY A 404 -28.28 -24.61 14.03
N MET A 405 -27.47 -24.60 15.11
CA MET A 405 -27.95 -24.60 16.47
C MET A 405 -26.93 -24.01 17.43
N GLU A 406 -27.41 -23.43 18.49
CA GLU A 406 -26.59 -22.90 19.58
C GLU A 406 -25.97 -24.03 20.39
N CYS A 407 -24.63 -24.04 20.51
CA CYS A 407 -23.86 -25.11 21.17
C CYS A 407 -23.47 -24.72 22.61
N ASN A 408 -24.43 -24.40 23.47
CA ASN A 408 -24.18 -24.06 24.86
C ASN A 408 -24.96 -24.96 25.81
N PRO A 409 -24.51 -25.13 27.06
CA PRO A 409 -25.13 -26.03 28.05
C PRO A 409 -26.59 -25.69 28.43
N LYS A 410 -27.01 -24.43 28.18
CA LYS A 410 -28.37 -23.97 28.50
C LYS A 410 -29.37 -24.30 27.40
N ASN A 411 -28.90 -24.66 26.21
CA ASN A 411 -29.76 -25.05 25.08
C ASN A 411 -30.14 -26.54 25.25
N PRO A 412 -31.42 -26.89 25.48
CA PRO A 412 -31.84 -28.27 25.59
C PRO A 412 -31.70 -29.09 24.27
N TYR A 413 -31.51 -28.38 23.16
CA TYR A 413 -31.30 -28.97 21.84
C TYR A 413 -29.83 -28.93 21.40
N ALA A 414 -28.90 -28.60 22.33
CA ALA A 414 -27.49 -28.60 22.02
C ALA A 414 -27.00 -29.94 21.44
N PRO A 415 -26.03 -29.95 20.55
CA PRO A 415 -25.54 -31.19 19.98
C PRO A 415 -24.86 -32.06 21.04
N THR A 416 -24.90 -33.38 20.85
CA THR A 416 -24.07 -34.28 21.68
C THR A 416 -22.58 -33.94 21.45
N LYS A 417 -21.74 -34.23 22.44
CA LYS A 417 -20.30 -34.03 22.36
C LYS A 417 -19.71 -34.66 21.08
N ALA A 418 -20.10 -35.89 20.77
CA ALA A 418 -19.63 -36.60 19.58
C ALA A 418 -20.05 -35.90 18.26
N LYS A 419 -21.26 -35.31 18.19
CA LYS A 419 -21.71 -34.54 17.03
C LYS A 419 -20.92 -33.24 16.88
N TYR A 420 -20.67 -32.55 18.02
CA TYR A 420 -19.87 -31.33 18.04
C TYR A 420 -18.43 -31.60 17.60
N GLU A 421 -17.77 -32.63 18.15
CA GLU A 421 -16.39 -33.00 17.79
C GLU A 421 -16.24 -33.32 16.31
N ARG A 422 -17.18 -34.04 15.69
CA ARG A 422 -17.18 -34.31 14.24
C ARG A 422 -17.28 -33.03 13.42
N ALA A 423 -18.20 -32.16 13.77
CA ALA A 423 -18.36 -30.88 13.11
C ALA A 423 -17.11 -29.99 13.28
N PHE A 424 -16.52 -29.98 14.50
CA PHE A 424 -15.30 -29.21 14.78
C PHE A 424 -14.12 -29.72 13.95
N ARG A 425 -13.91 -31.03 13.84
CA ARG A 425 -12.85 -31.62 13.00
C ARG A 425 -13.03 -31.23 11.54
N TRP A 426 -14.24 -31.35 11.02
CA TRP A 426 -14.52 -30.93 9.64
C TRP A 426 -14.20 -29.44 9.44
N VAL A 427 -14.63 -28.57 10.34
CA VAL A 427 -14.30 -27.14 10.30
C VAL A 427 -12.80 -26.93 10.35
N SER A 428 -12.07 -27.62 11.24
CA SER A 428 -10.62 -27.49 11.38
C SER A 428 -9.83 -27.90 10.13
N ASP A 429 -10.37 -28.84 9.34
CA ASP A 429 -9.75 -29.26 8.08
C ASP A 429 -9.94 -28.27 6.93
N HIS A 430 -10.93 -27.36 7.06
CA HIS A 430 -11.29 -26.41 6.00
C HIS A 430 -10.98 -24.94 6.35
N PHE A 431 -10.78 -24.60 7.62
CA PHE A 431 -10.62 -23.21 8.07
C PHE A 431 -9.36 -23.05 8.93
N PHE A 432 -8.49 -22.15 8.51
CA PHE A 432 -7.22 -21.88 9.16
C PHE A 432 -7.22 -20.46 9.74
N TYR A 433 -7.13 -20.36 11.04
CA TYR A 433 -7.14 -19.13 11.81
C TYR A 433 -5.73 -18.55 11.91
N ILE A 434 -5.56 -17.28 11.55
CA ILE A 434 -4.31 -16.55 11.64
C ILE A 434 -4.44 -15.48 12.73
N TYR A 435 -3.61 -15.56 13.75
CA TYR A 435 -3.54 -14.56 14.80
C TYR A 435 -2.08 -14.40 15.25
N PRO A 436 -1.41 -13.29 14.90
CA PRO A 436 -0.05 -13.01 15.35
C PRO A 436 -0.06 -12.65 16.84
N GLU A 437 0.67 -13.40 17.67
CA GLU A 437 0.78 -13.13 19.12
C GLU A 437 1.86 -12.08 19.41
N THR A 438 2.95 -12.10 18.67
CA THR A 438 4.16 -11.28 18.91
C THR A 438 4.52 -10.36 17.76
N GLU A 439 4.06 -10.68 16.55
CA GLU A 439 4.40 -9.94 15.33
C GLU A 439 3.32 -8.89 15.04
N SER A 440 3.74 -7.78 14.43
CA SER A 440 2.81 -6.78 13.93
C SER A 440 2.05 -7.30 12.71
N PRO A 441 0.70 -7.25 12.68
CA PRO A 441 -0.12 -7.74 11.58
C PRO A 441 -0.06 -6.82 10.34
N THR A 442 1.13 -6.60 9.81
CA THR A 442 1.30 -5.83 8.57
C THR A 442 0.75 -6.58 7.36
N PRO A 443 0.35 -5.88 6.28
CA PRO A 443 -0.07 -6.52 5.02
C PRO A 443 0.95 -7.53 4.47
N ALA A 444 2.24 -7.24 4.60
CA ALA A 444 3.32 -8.14 4.17
C ALA A 444 3.37 -9.42 4.99
N TYR A 445 3.28 -9.30 6.32
CA TYR A 445 3.24 -10.44 7.23
C TYR A 445 2.03 -11.35 6.98
N ILE A 446 0.84 -10.78 6.92
CA ILE A 446 -0.40 -11.54 6.66
C ILE A 446 -0.33 -12.26 5.31
N LYS A 447 0.16 -11.59 4.27
CA LYS A 447 0.36 -12.19 2.95
C LYS A 447 1.33 -13.37 3.00
N GLN A 448 2.41 -13.28 3.79
CA GLN A 448 3.35 -14.40 3.98
C GLN A 448 2.67 -15.60 4.67
N ARG A 449 1.85 -15.36 5.72
CA ARG A 449 1.08 -16.45 6.37
C ARG A 449 0.10 -17.11 5.41
N PHE A 450 -0.60 -16.32 4.60
CA PHE A 450 -1.46 -16.87 3.53
C PHE A 450 -0.66 -17.75 2.56
N LEU A 451 0.50 -17.29 2.10
CA LEU A 451 1.33 -18.06 1.18
C LEU A 451 1.78 -19.40 1.78
N GLU A 452 2.17 -19.41 3.04
CA GLU A 452 2.53 -20.66 3.75
C GLU A 452 1.37 -21.66 3.79
N LEU A 453 0.16 -21.17 4.10
CA LEU A 453 -1.03 -22.03 4.14
C LEU A 453 -1.48 -22.50 2.75
N ILE A 454 -1.32 -21.66 1.72
CA ILE A 454 -1.56 -22.08 0.32
C ILE A 454 -0.61 -23.22 -0.06
N ILE A 455 0.66 -23.14 0.32
CA ILE A 455 1.66 -24.15 -0.01
C ILE A 455 1.45 -25.44 0.81
N LYS A 456 1.29 -25.32 2.13
CA LYS A 456 1.23 -26.47 3.06
C LYS A 456 -0.14 -27.14 3.08
N GLU A 457 -1.20 -26.36 3.20
CA GLU A 457 -2.56 -26.84 3.44
C GLU A 457 -3.44 -26.81 2.19
N LYS A 458 -2.92 -26.27 1.08
CA LYS A 458 -3.66 -26.13 -0.19
C LYS A 458 -4.91 -25.24 -0.03
N VAL A 459 -4.76 -24.15 0.70
CA VAL A 459 -5.81 -23.16 0.90
C VAL A 459 -6.25 -22.56 -0.43
N ASP A 460 -7.56 -22.49 -0.66
CA ASP A 460 -8.19 -21.97 -1.86
C ASP A 460 -8.59 -20.50 -1.75
N GLY A 461 -8.80 -20.01 -0.51
CA GLY A 461 -9.27 -18.64 -0.26
C GLY A 461 -8.61 -17.97 0.94
N CYS A 462 -8.36 -16.69 0.82
CA CYS A 462 -7.75 -15.83 1.84
C CYS A 462 -8.73 -14.72 2.24
N ILE A 463 -8.93 -14.51 3.54
CA ILE A 463 -9.88 -13.54 4.07
C ILE A 463 -9.22 -12.66 5.12
N ILE A 464 -9.43 -11.35 5.02
CA ILE A 464 -9.04 -10.34 6.01
C ILE A 464 -10.31 -9.76 6.61
N ASP A 465 -10.54 -9.89 7.91
CA ASP A 465 -11.77 -9.49 8.60
C ASP A 465 -11.53 -8.88 9.99
N PRO A 466 -11.43 -7.54 10.12
CA PRO A 466 -11.45 -6.54 9.06
C PRO A 466 -10.05 -6.00 8.68
N PHE A 467 -9.95 -5.34 7.52
CA PHE A 467 -8.77 -4.64 7.05
C PHE A 467 -8.26 -3.56 8.01
N ASN A 468 -9.18 -2.91 8.69
CA ASN A 468 -8.89 -1.78 9.59
C ASN A 468 -8.06 -2.17 10.82
N GLN A 469 -7.94 -3.46 11.13
CA GLN A 469 -7.15 -4.01 12.24
C GLN A 469 -5.73 -4.41 11.83
N MET A 470 -5.36 -4.19 10.58
CA MET A 470 -3.96 -4.37 10.17
C MET A 470 -3.13 -3.15 10.54
N ASP A 471 -1.87 -3.39 10.87
CA ASP A 471 -0.91 -2.31 11.09
C ASP A 471 -0.49 -1.70 9.74
N ASN A 472 -0.87 -0.45 9.56
CA ASN A 472 -0.66 0.28 8.33
C ASN A 472 0.54 1.23 8.47
N ASP A 473 1.65 0.92 7.80
CA ASP A 473 2.79 1.82 7.71
C ASP A 473 2.58 2.87 6.61
N ILE A 474 1.78 3.89 6.94
CA ILE A 474 1.45 5.00 6.04
C ILE A 474 2.71 5.81 5.68
N SER A 475 3.77 5.74 6.50
CA SER A 475 5.04 6.44 6.24
C SER A 475 5.69 6.02 4.93
N ARG A 476 5.51 4.76 4.51
CA ARG A 476 5.98 4.22 3.22
C ARG A 476 5.33 4.87 1.99
N ALA A 477 4.19 5.51 2.16
CA ALA A 477 3.48 6.24 1.11
C ALA A 477 3.55 7.77 1.30
N GLY A 478 4.61 8.26 1.96
CA GLY A 478 4.79 9.69 2.21
C GLY A 478 3.72 10.31 3.11
N GLY A 479 3.08 9.50 3.97
CA GLY A 479 2.03 9.94 4.90
C GLY A 479 0.63 10.08 4.27
N ARG A 480 0.41 9.56 3.05
CA ARG A 480 -0.86 9.63 2.34
C ARG A 480 -1.61 8.30 2.36
N ASP A 481 -2.72 8.26 3.07
CA ASP A 481 -3.59 7.07 3.23
C ASP A 481 -4.07 6.50 1.89
N ASP A 482 -4.45 7.37 0.94
CA ASP A 482 -4.97 6.96 -0.37
C ASP A 482 -3.90 6.26 -1.24
N GLN A 483 -2.66 6.76 -1.21
CA GLN A 483 -1.54 6.14 -1.91
C GLN A 483 -1.14 4.81 -1.27
N TYR A 484 -1.05 4.76 0.06
CA TYR A 484 -0.78 3.53 0.79
C TYR A 484 -1.82 2.46 0.47
N LEU A 485 -3.11 2.81 0.56
CA LEU A 485 -4.21 1.90 0.24
C LEU A 485 -4.12 1.40 -1.21
N SER A 486 -3.80 2.28 -2.17
CA SER A 486 -3.61 1.91 -3.57
C SER A 486 -2.50 0.86 -3.77
N ILE A 487 -1.38 1.01 -3.04
CA ILE A 487 -0.24 0.07 -3.09
C ILE A 487 -0.65 -1.29 -2.49
N VAL A 488 -1.22 -1.29 -1.29
CA VAL A 488 -1.60 -2.50 -0.57
C VAL A 488 -2.67 -3.30 -1.32
N LEU A 489 -3.73 -2.63 -1.80
CA LEU A 489 -4.78 -3.31 -2.58
C LEU A 489 -4.27 -3.83 -3.92
N GLY A 490 -3.35 -3.10 -4.58
CA GLY A 490 -2.68 -3.56 -5.79
C GLY A 490 -1.80 -4.79 -5.54
N ASP A 491 -1.14 -4.86 -4.39
CA ASP A 491 -0.31 -6.00 -3.99
C ASP A 491 -1.16 -7.24 -3.67
N PHE A 492 -2.26 -7.09 -2.93
CA PHE A 492 -3.22 -8.19 -2.70
C PHE A 492 -3.86 -8.69 -4.00
N ALA A 493 -4.16 -7.79 -4.96
CA ALA A 493 -4.69 -8.20 -6.25
C ALA A 493 -3.69 -9.06 -7.04
N ARG A 494 -2.42 -8.66 -7.07
CA ARG A 494 -1.35 -9.47 -7.68
C ARG A 494 -1.18 -10.81 -6.96
N PHE A 495 -1.16 -10.80 -5.63
CA PHE A 495 -1.06 -12.01 -4.82
C PHE A 495 -2.19 -13.00 -5.13
N ALA A 496 -3.44 -12.53 -5.17
CA ALA A 496 -4.60 -13.36 -5.50
C ALA A 496 -4.48 -13.98 -6.89
N ALA A 497 -4.08 -13.17 -7.89
CA ALA A 497 -3.91 -13.63 -9.27
C ALA A 497 -2.76 -14.64 -9.43
N GLN A 498 -1.60 -14.38 -8.81
CA GLN A 498 -0.42 -15.23 -8.90
C GLN A 498 -0.61 -16.59 -8.22
N ASN A 499 -1.34 -16.62 -7.11
CA ASN A 499 -1.61 -17.86 -6.35
C ASN A 499 -2.94 -18.52 -6.73
N ASN A 500 -3.70 -17.92 -7.64
CA ASN A 500 -5.01 -18.43 -8.12
C ASN A 500 -5.97 -18.76 -6.96
N VAL A 501 -6.14 -17.84 -6.00
CA VAL A 501 -6.98 -17.98 -4.82
C VAL A 501 -8.13 -16.99 -4.81
N TYR A 502 -9.23 -17.30 -4.11
CA TYR A 502 -10.25 -16.33 -3.74
C TYR A 502 -9.66 -15.36 -2.70
N PHE A 503 -9.91 -14.07 -2.83
CA PHE A 503 -9.40 -13.11 -1.87
C PHE A 503 -10.48 -12.11 -1.45
N PHE A 504 -10.86 -12.16 -0.18
CA PHE A 504 -11.87 -11.29 0.39
C PHE A 504 -11.26 -10.33 1.41
N ILE A 505 -11.71 -9.09 1.36
CA ILE A 505 -11.35 -8.08 2.34
C ILE A 505 -12.63 -7.50 2.92
N LEU A 506 -12.78 -7.58 4.24
CA LEU A 506 -13.86 -6.93 4.95
C LEU A 506 -13.36 -5.57 5.47
N SER A 507 -14.20 -4.54 5.36
CA SER A 507 -13.87 -3.20 5.85
C SER A 507 -15.14 -2.47 6.32
N HIS A 508 -14.95 -1.55 7.26
CA HIS A 508 -16.04 -0.72 7.80
C HIS A 508 -16.08 0.63 7.10
N PRO A 509 -17.28 1.22 6.85
CA PRO A 509 -17.40 2.60 6.44
C PRO A 509 -16.90 3.54 7.55
N LYS A 510 -16.46 4.75 7.18
CA LYS A 510 -16.25 5.85 8.12
C LYS A 510 -17.58 6.18 8.76
N GLY A 511 -17.67 6.23 10.06
CA GLY A 511 -18.84 6.51 10.91
C GLY A 511 -20.17 6.86 10.22
N GLY A 512 -21.28 6.60 10.87
CA GLY A 512 -22.60 6.64 10.25
C GLY A 512 -22.89 7.93 9.51
N GLY A 513 -23.34 7.80 8.27
CA GLY A 513 -23.95 8.90 7.49
C GLY A 513 -25.15 9.51 8.24
N LYS A 514 -25.83 10.48 7.64
CA LYS A 514 -27.07 11.00 8.21
C LYS A 514 -28.12 9.89 8.28
N LYS A 515 -28.71 9.69 9.47
CA LYS A 515 -29.85 8.80 9.66
C LYS A 515 -30.98 9.22 8.73
N THR A 516 -31.60 8.25 8.07
CA THR A 516 -32.84 8.46 7.33
C THR A 516 -34.03 8.53 8.30
N ASN A 517 -35.27 8.73 7.79
CA ASN A 517 -36.48 8.80 8.62
C ASN A 517 -36.52 7.66 9.65
N GLY A 518 -36.44 8.00 10.93
CA GLY A 518 -36.20 7.09 12.03
C GLY A 518 -34.71 6.99 12.40
N ASP A 519 -34.36 6.00 13.23
CA ASP A 519 -33.01 5.82 13.75
C ASP A 519 -32.06 5.02 12.84
N ASN A 520 -32.55 4.55 11.69
CA ASN A 520 -31.80 3.68 10.79
C ASN A 520 -30.86 4.46 9.84
N TYR A 521 -29.74 3.86 9.50
CA TYR A 521 -28.84 4.35 8.46
C TYR A 521 -29.18 3.75 7.10
N PRO A 522 -28.99 4.50 5.99
CA PRO A 522 -29.11 3.94 4.65
C PRO A 522 -28.04 2.89 4.38
N CYS A 523 -28.29 2.04 3.38
CA CYS A 523 -27.26 1.13 2.88
C CYS A 523 -26.02 1.93 2.47
N PRO A 524 -24.83 1.65 3.04
CA PRO A 524 -23.63 2.40 2.70
C PRO A 524 -23.20 2.19 1.26
N ASP A 525 -22.41 3.14 0.75
CA ASP A 525 -21.74 3.02 -0.54
C ASP A 525 -20.22 2.81 -0.33
N VAL A 526 -19.51 2.44 -1.39
CA VAL A 526 -18.06 2.27 -1.36
C VAL A 526 -17.34 3.57 -1.00
N TYR A 527 -17.91 4.72 -1.34
CA TYR A 527 -17.34 6.04 -1.05
C TYR A 527 -17.47 6.45 0.42
N ASP A 528 -18.27 5.74 1.20
CA ASP A 528 -18.36 5.92 2.65
C ASP A 528 -17.16 5.29 3.40
N LEU A 529 -16.34 4.49 2.73
CA LEU A 529 -15.11 3.94 3.32
C LEU A 529 -13.98 4.98 3.34
N ALA A 530 -13.03 4.79 4.26
CA ALA A 530 -11.76 5.51 4.21
C ALA A 530 -11.03 5.19 2.89
N GLY A 531 -10.73 6.22 2.07
CA GLY A 531 -10.14 6.00 0.75
C GLY A 531 -11.08 5.37 -0.28
N GLY A 532 -12.39 5.61 -0.18
CA GLY A 532 -13.45 5.00 -0.99
C GLY A 532 -13.18 4.96 -2.49
N ALA A 533 -12.59 6.02 -3.06
CA ALA A 533 -12.18 6.05 -4.46
C ALA A 533 -11.15 4.94 -4.79
N MET A 534 -10.19 4.68 -3.89
CA MET A 534 -9.17 3.62 -4.10
C MET A 534 -9.80 2.23 -4.01
N TRP A 535 -10.71 2.01 -3.05
CA TRP A 535 -11.49 0.77 -3.00
C TRP A 535 -12.23 0.55 -4.30
N ASN A 536 -12.97 1.55 -4.78
CA ASN A 536 -13.70 1.43 -6.05
C ASN A 536 -12.77 1.16 -7.24
N ASN A 537 -11.59 1.77 -7.29
CA ASN A 537 -10.67 1.60 -8.41
C ASN A 537 -9.97 0.23 -8.41
N LYS A 538 -9.58 -0.27 -7.25
CA LYS A 538 -8.74 -1.47 -7.12
C LYS A 538 -9.52 -2.77 -6.97
N MET A 539 -10.69 -2.77 -6.33
CA MET A 539 -11.50 -3.98 -6.15
C MET A 539 -12.11 -4.42 -7.48
N TRP A 540 -12.15 -5.72 -7.70
CA TRP A 540 -12.85 -6.32 -8.84
C TRP A 540 -14.34 -6.39 -8.57
N ASN A 541 -14.71 -6.81 -7.35
CA ASN A 541 -16.09 -6.91 -6.91
C ASN A 541 -16.28 -6.18 -5.59
N ILE A 542 -17.43 -5.54 -5.41
CA ILE A 542 -17.78 -4.81 -4.19
C ILE A 542 -19.18 -5.22 -3.77
N LEU A 543 -19.24 -5.86 -2.61
CA LEU A 543 -20.46 -6.28 -1.95
C LEU A 543 -20.68 -5.43 -0.70
N ILE A 544 -21.92 -5.03 -0.45
CA ILE A 544 -22.32 -4.32 0.76
C ILE A 544 -23.41 -5.11 1.45
N TYR A 545 -23.14 -5.53 2.69
CA TYR A 545 -24.13 -6.15 3.55
C TYR A 545 -24.84 -5.12 4.41
N HIS A 546 -26.14 -5.14 4.45
CA HIS A 546 -26.97 -4.17 5.13
C HIS A 546 -28.14 -4.83 5.88
N ARG A 547 -28.51 -4.25 7.03
CA ARG A 547 -29.71 -4.56 7.78
C ARG A 547 -30.53 -3.28 7.93
N PRO A 548 -31.59 -3.11 7.14
CA PRO A 548 -32.28 -1.82 7.01
C PRO A 548 -32.95 -1.34 8.30
N LEU A 549 -33.38 -2.26 9.17
CA LEU A 549 -34.09 -1.94 10.42
C LEU A 549 -33.24 -2.18 11.69
N PHE A 550 -31.93 -2.36 11.57
CA PHE A 550 -31.06 -2.78 12.68
C PHE A 550 -31.12 -1.87 13.91
N TYR A 551 -31.19 -0.57 13.73
CA TYR A 551 -31.17 0.39 14.86
C TYR A 551 -32.55 0.63 15.44
N SER A 552 -33.62 0.65 14.63
CA SER A 552 -34.99 0.80 15.11
C SER A 552 -35.56 -0.49 15.70
N THR A 553 -35.20 -1.62 15.11
CA THR A 553 -35.68 -2.96 15.50
C THR A 553 -34.52 -3.96 15.43
N PRO A 554 -33.62 -4.02 16.41
CA PRO A 554 -32.38 -4.84 16.36
C PRO A 554 -32.64 -6.34 16.11
N GLN A 555 -33.81 -6.84 16.47
CA GLN A 555 -34.24 -8.24 16.29
C GLN A 555 -34.89 -8.50 14.93
N ASP A 556 -35.06 -7.47 14.10
CA ASP A 556 -35.63 -7.65 12.76
C ASP A 556 -34.70 -8.55 11.93
N PRO A 557 -35.21 -9.62 11.29
CA PRO A 557 -34.40 -10.57 10.56
C PRO A 557 -33.96 -10.07 9.17
N ALA A 558 -34.54 -8.98 8.66
CA ALA A 558 -34.32 -8.51 7.31
C ALA A 558 -32.85 -8.14 7.05
N CYS A 559 -32.33 -8.69 6.00
CA CYS A 559 -30.97 -8.49 5.51
C CYS A 559 -30.96 -8.23 4.01
N GLU A 560 -30.00 -7.44 3.57
CA GLU A 560 -29.76 -7.13 2.18
C GLU A 560 -28.29 -7.38 1.82
N LEU A 561 -28.03 -7.94 0.64
CA LEU A 561 -26.69 -7.97 0.06
C LEU A 561 -26.72 -7.24 -1.27
N HIS A 562 -25.97 -6.15 -1.37
CA HIS A 562 -25.87 -5.30 -2.54
C HIS A 562 -24.56 -5.58 -3.29
N ALA A 563 -24.63 -5.89 -4.59
CA ALA A 563 -23.47 -5.90 -5.47
C ALA A 563 -23.33 -4.52 -6.14
N LYS A 564 -22.50 -3.67 -5.57
CA LYS A 564 -22.25 -2.30 -6.07
C LYS A 564 -21.35 -2.29 -7.30
N LYS A 565 -20.40 -3.24 -7.36
CA LYS A 565 -19.50 -3.41 -8.49
C LYS A 565 -19.26 -4.89 -8.74
N ILE A 566 -19.47 -5.33 -9.98
CA ILE A 566 -19.06 -6.63 -10.49
C ILE A 566 -18.34 -6.37 -11.82
N LYS A 567 -17.08 -6.76 -11.91
CA LYS A 567 -16.25 -6.46 -13.09
C LYS A 567 -16.52 -7.40 -14.26
N ARG A 568 -16.91 -8.65 -13.98
CA ARG A 568 -17.17 -9.68 -14.98
C ARG A 568 -18.60 -10.17 -14.90
N LYS A 569 -19.28 -10.21 -16.05
CA LYS A 569 -20.68 -10.68 -16.16
C LYS A 569 -20.88 -12.13 -15.71
N GLU A 570 -19.84 -12.96 -15.83
CA GLU A 570 -19.86 -14.37 -15.44
C GLU A 570 -19.84 -14.55 -13.91
N VAL A 571 -19.27 -13.58 -13.20
CA VAL A 571 -19.20 -13.55 -11.72
C VAL A 571 -20.56 -13.12 -11.13
N GLY A 572 -21.31 -12.28 -11.82
CA GLY A 572 -22.60 -11.80 -11.35
C GLY A 572 -23.04 -10.50 -12.01
N LYS A 573 -23.97 -9.81 -11.37
CA LYS A 573 -24.55 -8.55 -11.86
C LYS A 573 -24.72 -7.54 -10.72
N ARG A 574 -24.74 -6.25 -11.05
CA ARG A 574 -25.11 -5.20 -10.10
C ARG A 574 -26.57 -5.33 -9.70
N GLY A 575 -26.87 -5.09 -8.45
CA GLY A 575 -28.20 -5.21 -7.88
C GLY A 575 -28.14 -5.51 -6.39
N PHE A 576 -29.23 -5.99 -5.85
CA PHE A 576 -29.28 -6.46 -4.48
C PHE A 576 -30.28 -7.61 -4.35
N ILE A 577 -30.14 -8.36 -3.27
CA ILE A 577 -31.07 -9.41 -2.85
C ILE A 577 -31.48 -9.17 -1.40
N GLU A 578 -32.70 -9.56 -1.08
CA GLU A 578 -33.25 -9.53 0.27
C GLU A 578 -33.34 -10.96 0.80
N PHE A 579 -33.04 -11.14 2.08
CA PHE A 579 -33.09 -12.43 2.76
C PHE A 579 -33.17 -12.19 4.28
N GLU A 580 -33.32 -13.27 5.07
CA GLU A 580 -33.52 -13.15 6.50
C GLU A 580 -32.39 -13.82 7.30
N TYR A 581 -32.01 -13.22 8.42
CA TYR A 581 -31.12 -13.85 9.39
C TYR A 581 -31.92 -14.58 10.47
N LYS A 582 -31.69 -15.91 10.60
CA LYS A 582 -32.33 -16.74 11.61
C LYS A 582 -31.43 -16.86 12.83
N TYR A 583 -31.70 -16.06 13.86
CA TYR A 583 -30.88 -15.97 15.06
C TYR A 583 -30.64 -17.31 15.76
N GLN A 584 -31.72 -18.13 15.93
CA GLN A 584 -31.65 -19.43 16.61
C GLN A 584 -30.78 -20.46 15.88
N LYS A 585 -30.61 -20.32 14.57
CA LYS A 585 -29.79 -21.22 13.75
C LYS A 585 -28.45 -20.61 13.36
N ARG A 586 -28.26 -19.30 13.61
CA ARG A 586 -27.11 -18.50 13.13
C ARG A 586 -26.90 -18.60 11.61
N ARG A 587 -27.99 -18.78 10.85
CA ARG A 587 -28.02 -19.00 9.41
C ARG A 587 -28.89 -17.99 8.71
N PHE A 588 -28.82 -18.01 7.38
CA PHE A 588 -29.62 -17.14 6.54
C PHE A 588 -30.67 -17.93 5.77
N LEU A 589 -31.87 -17.36 5.68
CA LEU A 589 -32.98 -17.91 4.92
C LEU A 589 -33.16 -17.13 3.63
N PHE A 590 -33.18 -17.81 2.51
CA PHE A 590 -33.43 -17.25 1.20
C PHE A 590 -34.81 -17.72 0.70
N ASN A 591 -35.74 -16.78 0.52
CA ASN A 591 -37.15 -17.10 0.26
C ASN A 591 -37.74 -18.09 1.28
N GLY A 592 -37.41 -17.89 2.56
CA GLY A 592 -37.88 -18.75 3.66
C GLY A 592 -37.19 -20.11 3.80
N ASN A 593 -36.27 -20.47 2.89
CA ASN A 593 -35.53 -21.74 2.91
C ASN A 593 -34.11 -21.56 3.48
N ASP A 594 -33.65 -22.53 4.24
CA ASP A 594 -32.27 -22.65 4.70
C ASP A 594 -31.44 -23.50 3.72
N PRO A 595 -30.64 -22.92 2.83
CA PRO A 595 -29.87 -23.68 1.86
C PRO A 595 -28.87 -24.65 2.49
N MET A 596 -28.36 -24.34 3.68
CA MET A 596 -27.40 -25.19 4.38
C MET A 596 -28.03 -26.55 4.78
N GLU A 597 -29.35 -26.63 5.02
CA GLU A 597 -29.99 -27.90 5.32
C GLU A 597 -29.86 -28.90 4.15
N ARG A 598 -29.99 -28.41 2.93
CA ARG A 598 -29.79 -29.24 1.72
C ARG A 598 -28.30 -29.58 1.56
N ILE A 599 -27.42 -28.59 1.67
CA ILE A 599 -25.97 -28.77 1.50
C ILE A 599 -25.43 -29.80 2.51
N LEU A 600 -25.87 -29.75 3.77
CA LEU A 600 -25.48 -30.70 4.79
C LEU A 600 -26.07 -32.09 4.61
N GLY A 601 -27.22 -32.23 3.93
CA GLY A 601 -27.77 -33.54 3.56
C GLY A 601 -26.81 -34.37 2.71
N ASP A 602 -26.01 -33.69 1.88
CA ASP A 602 -24.98 -34.28 1.03
C ASP A 602 -23.61 -34.42 1.71
N LEU A 603 -23.40 -33.73 2.85
CA LEU A 603 -22.12 -33.72 3.57
C LEU A 603 -22.03 -34.89 4.56
N ASN A 604 -21.13 -35.85 4.28
CA ASN A 604 -20.91 -37.00 5.16
C ASN A 604 -20.03 -36.64 6.39
N LEU A 605 -20.62 -36.00 7.39
CA LEU A 605 -19.91 -35.71 8.67
C LEU A 605 -19.49 -37.00 9.42
N ASN A 606 -20.03 -38.17 9.09
CA ASN A 606 -19.63 -39.42 9.72
C ASN A 606 -18.26 -39.91 9.27
N ALA A 607 -17.70 -39.38 8.19
CA ALA A 607 -16.33 -39.62 7.79
C ALA A 607 -15.30 -39.02 8.80
N TYR A 608 -15.75 -38.11 9.66
CA TYR A 608 -14.92 -37.43 10.67
C TYR A 608 -15.14 -38.05 12.08
N LEU A 609 -15.24 -39.39 12.15
CA LEU A 609 -15.31 -40.08 13.44
C LEU A 609 -14.03 -39.84 14.23
N PRO A 610 -14.10 -39.69 15.56
CA PRO A 610 -12.91 -39.73 16.41
C PRO A 610 -12.24 -41.10 16.29
N THR A 611 -10.96 -41.09 15.95
CA THR A 611 -10.08 -42.28 16.01
C THR A 611 -9.87 -42.71 17.42
#